data_17826b33e3b6bfb596a1e588d15d1439
#
_entry.id   17826b33e3b6bfb596a1e588d15d1439
#
_cell.length_a   1.000
_cell.length_b   1.000
_cell.length_c   1.000
_cell.angle_alpha   90.00
_cell.angle_beta   90.00
_cell.angle_gamma   90.00
#
_symmetry.space_group_name_H-M   'P 1'
#
loop_
_entity.id
_entity.type
_entity.pdbx_description
1 polymer ?
#
loop_
_entity_poly.entity_id
_entity_poly.type
_entity_poly.pdbx_seq_one_letter_code
_entity_poly.pdbx_strand_id
1 'polypeptide(L)'
;MNDLLVTATIVTYKEREDILKKAIDSFLNTTLNVKLYIVDNSPTDDLRVLCENIPRLEYIFNNANIGFGAAHNIIMREEIRLGRYHLVLNPDISFEAGTIERLVQFMDQNKDVGICMPKVLYPDGSLQYLCKLLPTPINWIARSLIPIDRVKKKLDYDFEMRFTDYNSIMEVPYLSGCFLCIPRHVITEIGVFDEGIFMYGEDTDLCRRIGRKYKTMFYPKAFVYHHFRKGSHKNLRLFKIHVKAAIYYFNKWGWFYDTERRKINNRIKSLYITK
;
A
#
# COMPACT_ATOMS: atom_id res chain seq x y z
N MET A 1 19.41 19.63 8.73
CA MET A 1 18.39 18.56 8.77
C MET A 1 17.41 18.79 7.65
N ASN A 2 16.99 17.73 6.96
CA ASN A 2 16.04 17.86 5.86
C ASN A 2 14.66 18.27 6.43
N ASP A 3 14.18 19.46 6.12
CA ASP A 3 12.95 20.03 6.70
C ASP A 3 11.68 19.57 5.95
N LEU A 4 11.81 18.50 5.17
CA LEU A 4 10.70 17.88 4.45
C LEU A 4 9.70 17.25 5.42
N LEU A 5 8.44 17.68 5.30
CA LEU A 5 7.37 17.11 6.11
C LEU A 5 6.89 15.78 5.52
N VAL A 6 6.63 15.75 4.22
CA VAL A 6 6.16 14.53 3.54
C VAL A 6 6.97 14.27 2.29
N THR A 7 7.40 13.04 2.14
CA THR A 7 7.93 12.52 0.88
C THR A 7 7.02 11.43 0.35
N ALA A 8 7.05 11.21 -0.95
CA ALA A 8 6.35 10.08 -1.56
C ALA A 8 7.23 9.40 -2.60
N THR A 9 7.02 8.10 -2.78
CA THR A 9 7.54 7.34 -3.91
C THR A 9 6.37 6.77 -4.71
N ILE A 10 6.38 7.01 -6.01
CA ILE A 10 5.53 6.33 -6.99
C ILE A 10 6.43 5.43 -7.81
N VAL A 11 6.13 4.13 -7.83
CA VAL A 11 6.79 3.17 -8.70
C VAL A 11 5.94 2.97 -9.94
N THR A 12 6.55 3.13 -11.12
CA THR A 12 5.87 2.98 -12.41
C THR A 12 6.51 1.90 -13.28
N TYR A 13 5.71 1.26 -14.13
CA TYR A 13 6.15 0.30 -15.14
C TYR A 13 5.23 0.36 -16.35
N LYS A 14 5.70 0.97 -17.45
CA LYS A 14 4.91 1.16 -18.69
C LYS A 14 3.55 1.81 -18.42
N GLU A 15 3.53 2.77 -17.51
CA GLU A 15 2.30 3.48 -17.17
C GLU A 15 1.99 4.55 -18.23
N ARG A 16 0.73 4.90 -18.36
CA ARG A 16 0.28 5.97 -19.23
C ARG A 16 0.59 7.33 -18.62
N GLU A 17 1.03 8.26 -19.46
CA GLU A 17 1.38 9.63 -19.03
C GLU A 17 0.21 10.34 -18.35
N ASP A 18 -1.01 10.25 -18.90
CA ASP A 18 -2.20 10.90 -18.38
C ASP A 18 -2.61 10.39 -16.99
N ILE A 19 -2.34 9.11 -16.68
CA ILE A 19 -2.60 8.50 -15.40
C ILE A 19 -1.54 8.95 -14.39
N LEU A 20 -0.25 8.81 -14.72
CA LEU A 20 0.85 9.23 -13.85
C LEU A 20 0.79 10.72 -13.55
N LYS A 21 0.44 11.55 -14.56
CA LYS A 21 0.29 13.00 -14.37
C LYS A 21 -0.75 13.34 -13.31
N LYS A 22 -1.88 12.66 -13.28
CA LYS A 22 -2.92 12.85 -12.24
C LYS A 22 -2.40 12.54 -10.84
N ALA A 23 -1.61 11.47 -10.69
CA ALA A 23 -1.00 11.12 -9.41
C ALA A 23 0.01 12.17 -8.96
N ILE A 24 0.87 12.65 -9.87
CA ILE A 24 1.85 13.73 -9.62
C ILE A 24 1.12 14.99 -9.19
N ASP A 25 0.15 15.45 -9.98
CA ASP A 25 -0.60 16.69 -9.72
C ASP A 25 -1.33 16.62 -8.37
N SER A 26 -1.94 15.45 -8.05
CA SER A 26 -2.62 15.23 -6.77
C SER A 26 -1.68 15.36 -5.58
N PHE A 27 -0.48 14.74 -5.65
CA PHE A 27 0.49 14.80 -4.56
C PHE A 27 1.10 16.21 -4.41
N LEU A 28 1.39 16.88 -5.50
CA LEU A 28 2.01 18.22 -5.46
C LEU A 28 1.02 19.35 -5.15
N ASN A 29 -0.29 19.07 -5.18
CA ASN A 29 -1.35 20.04 -4.83
C ASN A 29 -1.52 20.16 -3.31
N THR A 30 -0.48 20.64 -2.64
CA THR A 30 -0.44 20.85 -1.19
C THR A 30 0.45 22.05 -0.85
N THR A 31 0.17 22.72 0.26
CA THR A 31 1.00 23.77 0.84
C THR A 31 2.12 23.24 1.74
N LEU A 32 2.12 21.96 2.05
CA LEU A 32 3.14 21.32 2.86
C LEU A 32 4.49 21.26 2.13
N ASN A 33 5.57 21.25 2.91
CA ASN A 33 6.91 21.02 2.36
C ASN A 33 7.06 19.53 1.97
N VAL A 34 6.94 19.24 0.68
CA VAL A 34 6.89 17.87 0.14
C VAL A 34 7.92 17.66 -0.97
N LYS A 35 8.34 16.39 -1.14
CA LYS A 35 9.12 15.93 -2.30
C LYS A 35 8.57 14.60 -2.81
N LEU A 36 8.46 14.49 -4.14
CA LEU A 36 8.01 13.31 -4.85
C LEU A 36 9.18 12.63 -5.57
N TYR A 37 9.25 11.32 -5.47
CA TYR A 37 10.17 10.47 -6.22
C TYR A 37 9.37 9.57 -7.18
N ILE A 38 9.69 9.63 -8.45
CA ILE A 38 9.18 8.69 -9.46
C ILE A 38 10.29 7.68 -9.73
N VAL A 39 10.04 6.42 -9.42
CA VAL A 39 10.97 5.32 -9.68
C VAL A 39 10.44 4.50 -10.83
N ASP A 40 11.07 4.62 -11.99
CA ASP A 40 10.60 4.02 -13.21
C ASP A 40 11.31 2.70 -13.51
N ASN A 41 10.58 1.61 -13.42
CA ASN A 41 11.00 0.25 -13.72
C ASN A 41 10.80 -0.12 -15.21
N SER A 42 10.42 0.82 -16.07
CA SER A 42 10.18 0.60 -17.49
C SER A 42 11.49 0.29 -18.26
N PRO A 43 11.43 -0.35 -19.42
CA PRO A 43 12.60 -0.59 -20.25
C PRO A 43 13.07 0.66 -21.02
N THR A 44 12.24 1.71 -21.07
CA THR A 44 12.52 3.01 -21.68
C THR A 44 12.15 4.10 -20.70
N ASP A 45 12.77 5.27 -20.78
CA ASP A 45 12.53 6.42 -19.89
C ASP A 45 11.55 7.46 -20.50
N ASP A 46 10.60 7.00 -21.27
CA ASP A 46 9.63 7.86 -21.97
C ASP A 46 8.88 8.83 -21.03
N LEU A 47 8.71 8.45 -19.77
CA LEU A 47 8.06 9.27 -18.73
C LEU A 47 8.95 10.38 -18.17
N ARG A 48 10.24 10.44 -18.52
CA ARG A 48 11.18 11.46 -18.05
C ARG A 48 10.70 12.86 -18.35
N VAL A 49 10.24 13.11 -19.59
CA VAL A 49 9.78 14.43 -20.04
C VAL A 49 8.63 14.96 -19.18
N LEU A 50 7.74 14.07 -18.73
CA LEU A 50 6.64 14.43 -17.84
C LEU A 50 7.12 14.92 -16.47
N CYS A 51 8.30 14.46 -16.03
CA CYS A 51 8.85 14.71 -14.71
C CYS A 51 9.87 15.88 -14.68
N GLU A 52 10.31 16.34 -15.86
CA GLU A 52 11.30 17.42 -15.98
C GLU A 52 10.75 18.78 -15.53
N ASN A 53 11.64 19.60 -15.00
CA ASN A 53 11.34 20.98 -14.58
C ASN A 53 10.28 21.12 -13.46
N ILE A 54 10.02 20.06 -12.70
CA ILE A 54 9.15 20.10 -11.52
C ILE A 54 10.04 20.14 -10.26
N PRO A 55 10.20 21.30 -9.58
CA PRO A 55 11.21 21.47 -8.51
C PRO A 55 11.09 20.52 -7.34
N ARG A 56 9.88 20.03 -7.05
CA ARG A 56 9.59 19.10 -5.93
C ARG A 56 9.53 17.65 -6.37
N LEU A 57 9.98 17.31 -7.59
CA LEU A 57 9.95 15.97 -8.15
C LEU A 57 11.37 15.54 -8.57
N GLU A 58 11.70 14.29 -8.30
CA GLU A 58 12.91 13.63 -8.78
C GLU A 58 12.53 12.34 -9.51
N TYR A 59 13.04 12.20 -10.74
CA TYR A 59 12.81 11.01 -11.57
C TYR A 59 14.05 10.11 -11.55
N ILE A 60 13.83 8.84 -11.24
CA ILE A 60 14.86 7.80 -11.17
C ILE A 60 14.50 6.69 -12.15
N PHE A 61 15.35 6.46 -13.13
CA PHE A 61 15.17 5.43 -14.14
C PHE A 61 16.00 4.19 -13.81
N ASN A 62 15.34 3.06 -13.58
CA ASN A 62 16.01 1.80 -13.24
C ASN A 62 16.45 1.00 -14.46
N ASN A 63 15.90 1.26 -15.65
CA ASN A 63 16.11 0.46 -16.88
C ASN A 63 15.89 -1.05 -16.66
N ALA A 64 15.13 -1.42 -15.64
CA ALA A 64 14.84 -2.81 -15.27
C ALA A 64 13.60 -2.88 -14.36
N ASN A 65 12.77 -3.89 -14.53
CA ASN A 65 11.70 -4.14 -13.59
C ASN A 65 12.21 -4.99 -12.42
N ILE A 66 12.58 -4.31 -11.34
CA ILE A 66 13.11 -4.91 -10.11
C ILE A 66 12.02 -5.30 -9.09
N GLY A 67 10.75 -5.04 -9.41
CA GLY A 67 9.59 -5.30 -8.54
C GLY A 67 9.13 -4.06 -7.78
N PHE A 68 7.96 -4.17 -7.13
CA PHE A 68 7.32 -3.04 -6.45
C PHE A 68 8.09 -2.62 -5.19
N GLY A 69 8.27 -3.55 -4.25
CA GLY A 69 8.93 -3.26 -2.97
C GLY A 69 10.39 -2.82 -3.15
N ALA A 70 11.14 -3.51 -4.01
CA ALA A 70 12.55 -3.16 -4.27
C ALA A 70 12.70 -1.76 -4.87
N ALA A 71 11.78 -1.34 -5.75
CA ALA A 71 11.81 0.00 -6.33
C ALA A 71 11.48 1.09 -5.28
N HIS A 72 10.49 0.86 -4.41
CA HIS A 72 10.23 1.76 -3.27
C HIS A 72 11.42 1.86 -2.32
N ASN A 73 12.13 0.75 -2.12
CA ASN A 73 13.28 0.68 -1.22
C ASN A 73 14.46 1.55 -1.67
N ILE A 74 14.57 1.91 -2.95
CA ILE A 74 15.59 2.85 -3.44
C ILE A 74 15.54 4.16 -2.65
N ILE A 75 14.34 4.63 -2.31
CA ILE A 75 14.16 5.85 -1.50
C ILE A 75 14.09 5.51 -0.01
N MET A 76 13.35 4.48 0.37
CA MET A 76 13.09 4.17 1.77
C MET A 76 14.34 3.79 2.57
N ARG A 77 15.40 3.32 1.94
CA ARG A 77 16.70 3.00 2.58
C ARG A 77 17.56 4.23 2.87
N GLU A 78 17.31 5.32 2.17
CA GLU A 78 18.10 6.55 2.32
C GLU A 78 17.38 7.51 3.27
N GLU A 79 17.61 7.40 4.58
CA GLU A 79 16.91 8.19 5.59
C GLU A 79 16.96 9.71 5.31
N ILE A 80 18.05 10.20 4.73
CA ILE A 80 18.22 11.60 4.36
C ILE A 80 17.24 12.07 3.28
N ARG A 81 16.71 11.14 2.48
CA ARG A 81 15.70 11.42 1.46
C ARG A 81 14.29 11.45 2.00
N LEU A 82 14.07 10.91 3.21
CA LEU A 82 12.74 10.80 3.80
C LEU A 82 12.33 12.08 4.52
N GLY A 83 11.09 12.49 4.31
CA GLY A 83 10.40 13.45 5.18
C GLY A 83 10.05 12.83 6.53
N ARG A 84 9.40 13.60 7.41
CA ARG A 84 8.86 13.06 8.68
C ARG A 84 7.88 11.90 8.43
N TYR A 85 7.12 11.99 7.34
CA TYR A 85 6.26 10.93 6.82
C TYR A 85 6.67 10.58 5.38
N HIS A 86 6.58 9.31 5.05
CA HIS A 86 6.79 8.81 3.69
C HIS A 86 5.53 8.12 3.17
N LEU A 87 5.13 8.48 1.95
CA LEU A 87 4.00 7.85 1.28
C LEU A 87 4.49 6.86 0.23
N VAL A 88 3.95 5.65 0.29
CA VAL A 88 4.01 4.65 -0.79
C VAL A 88 2.77 4.84 -1.63
N LEU A 89 2.91 5.12 -2.91
CA LEU A 89 1.80 5.43 -3.82
C LEU A 89 1.86 4.60 -5.09
N ASN A 90 0.71 4.10 -5.54
CA ASN A 90 0.55 3.58 -6.88
C ASN A 90 0.51 4.73 -7.92
N PRO A 91 0.92 4.47 -9.18
CA PRO A 91 0.91 5.48 -10.23
C PRO A 91 -0.50 5.90 -10.70
N ASP A 92 -1.52 5.12 -10.36
CA ASP A 92 -2.91 5.32 -10.73
C ASP A 92 -3.82 5.79 -9.58
N ILE A 93 -3.20 6.39 -8.55
CA ILE A 93 -3.89 7.07 -7.43
C ILE A 93 -4.09 8.55 -7.77
N SER A 94 -5.26 9.07 -7.41
CA SER A 94 -5.53 10.52 -7.42
C SER A 94 -6.33 10.93 -6.19
N PHE A 95 -6.16 12.16 -5.73
CA PHE A 95 -6.84 12.69 -4.56
C PHE A 95 -6.91 14.22 -4.56
N GLU A 96 -7.79 14.76 -3.73
CA GLU A 96 -8.03 16.19 -3.61
C GLU A 96 -7.05 16.87 -2.64
N ALA A 97 -6.89 18.18 -2.77
CA ALA A 97 -6.17 19.02 -1.81
C ALA A 97 -6.69 18.79 -0.37
N GLY A 98 -5.79 18.86 0.60
CA GLY A 98 -6.11 18.62 2.01
C GLY A 98 -6.09 17.15 2.43
N THR A 99 -5.93 16.20 1.49
CA THR A 99 -5.88 14.77 1.82
C THR A 99 -4.61 14.42 2.60
N ILE A 100 -3.45 14.92 2.16
CA ILE A 100 -2.16 14.70 2.84
C ILE A 100 -2.17 15.39 4.20
N GLU A 101 -2.69 16.61 4.28
CA GLU A 101 -2.79 17.39 5.51
C GLU A 101 -3.61 16.66 6.58
N ARG A 102 -4.75 16.08 6.21
CA ARG A 102 -5.58 15.28 7.12
C ARG A 102 -4.87 14.03 7.61
N LEU A 103 -4.10 13.36 6.75
CA LEU A 103 -3.29 12.19 7.14
C LEU A 103 -2.17 12.58 8.09
N VAL A 104 -1.44 13.66 7.79
CA VAL A 104 -0.36 14.17 8.66
C VAL A 104 -0.93 14.56 10.03
N GLN A 105 -2.05 15.29 10.06
CA GLN A 105 -2.70 15.66 11.32
C GLN A 105 -3.10 14.43 12.15
N PHE A 106 -3.69 13.41 11.50
CA PHE A 106 -4.04 12.17 12.18
C PHE A 106 -2.81 11.46 12.75
N MET A 107 -1.73 11.34 11.97
CA MET A 107 -0.49 10.69 12.40
C MET A 107 0.22 11.50 13.50
N ASP A 108 0.13 12.83 13.49
CA ASP A 108 0.69 13.69 14.53
C ASP A 108 -0.03 13.53 15.88
N GLN A 109 -1.34 13.29 15.83
CA GLN A 109 -2.17 13.07 17.03
C GLN A 109 -2.09 11.64 17.57
N ASN A 110 -1.60 10.67 16.78
CA ASN A 110 -1.59 9.24 17.12
C ASN A 110 -0.18 8.66 16.94
N LYS A 111 0.73 8.94 17.86
CA LYS A 111 2.16 8.57 17.76
C LYS A 111 2.43 7.06 17.87
N ASP A 112 1.46 6.28 18.29
CA ASP A 112 1.50 4.82 18.32
C ASP A 112 1.10 4.17 16.98
N VAL A 113 0.70 4.98 15.99
CA VAL A 113 0.41 4.51 14.63
C VAL A 113 1.69 4.45 13.81
N GLY A 114 2.02 3.26 13.33
CA GLY A 114 3.20 3.02 12.49
C GLY A 114 2.93 3.04 11.00
N ILE A 115 1.67 2.85 10.60
CA ILE A 115 1.26 2.89 9.19
C ILE A 115 -0.22 3.21 9.10
N CYS A 116 -0.58 4.03 8.13
CA CYS A 116 -1.96 4.45 7.91
C CYS A 116 -2.32 4.39 6.42
N MET A 117 -3.56 4.00 6.12
CA MET A 117 -4.15 4.02 4.78
C MET A 117 -5.45 4.84 4.79
N PRO A 118 -5.65 5.77 3.84
CA PRO A 118 -6.93 6.46 3.66
C PRO A 118 -8.00 5.53 3.10
N LYS A 119 -9.24 6.00 3.03
CA LYS A 119 -10.32 5.34 2.31
C LYS A 119 -10.01 5.34 0.81
N VAL A 120 -10.07 4.18 0.18
CA VAL A 120 -9.80 4.04 -1.25
C VAL A 120 -11.09 3.77 -2.00
N LEU A 121 -11.36 4.58 -3.00
CA LEU A 121 -12.56 4.53 -3.84
C LEU A 121 -12.18 4.18 -5.29
N TYR A 122 -13.10 3.59 -6.02
CA TYR A 122 -13.04 3.57 -7.47
C TYR A 122 -13.35 4.98 -8.02
N PRO A 123 -13.02 5.26 -9.31
CA PRO A 123 -13.33 6.55 -9.92
C PRO A 123 -14.82 6.93 -9.94
N ASP A 124 -15.70 5.94 -9.86
CA ASP A 124 -17.15 6.12 -9.76
C ASP A 124 -17.65 6.42 -8.33
N GLY A 125 -16.72 6.52 -7.36
CA GLY A 125 -17.03 6.76 -5.95
C GLY A 125 -17.36 5.50 -5.15
N SER A 126 -17.45 4.32 -5.76
CA SER A 126 -17.69 3.08 -5.05
C SER A 126 -16.46 2.64 -4.24
N LEU A 127 -16.70 1.96 -3.10
CA LEU A 127 -15.64 1.56 -2.17
C LEU A 127 -14.80 0.41 -2.72
N GLN A 128 -13.46 0.53 -2.59
CA GLN A 128 -12.52 -0.59 -2.72
C GLN A 128 -12.26 -1.20 -1.33
N TYR A 129 -12.58 -2.49 -1.18
CA TYR A 129 -12.38 -3.22 0.07
C TYR A 129 -10.90 -3.64 0.23
N LEU A 130 -10.07 -2.71 0.71
CA LEU A 130 -8.62 -2.87 0.83
C LEU A 130 -8.10 -3.02 2.26
N CYS A 131 -8.99 -2.97 3.25
CA CYS A 131 -8.69 -3.38 4.63
C CYS A 131 -8.84 -4.89 4.74
N LYS A 132 -7.80 -5.60 5.16
CA LYS A 132 -7.82 -7.05 5.14
C LYS A 132 -7.28 -7.65 6.44
N LEU A 133 -7.78 -8.83 6.77
CA LEU A 133 -7.15 -9.68 7.77
C LEU A 133 -5.83 -10.25 7.23
N LEU A 134 -4.93 -10.72 8.11
CA LEU A 134 -3.75 -11.45 7.64
C LEU A 134 -4.18 -12.71 6.89
N PRO A 135 -3.65 -12.97 5.70
CA PRO A 135 -4.15 -14.00 4.81
C PRO A 135 -3.84 -15.41 5.30
N THR A 136 -4.74 -16.33 4.99
CA THR A 136 -4.50 -17.77 5.02
C THR A 136 -4.18 -18.27 3.62
N PRO A 137 -3.58 -19.46 3.45
CA PRO A 137 -3.39 -20.05 2.12
C PRO A 137 -4.70 -20.15 1.31
N ILE A 138 -5.83 -20.39 1.99
CA ILE A 138 -7.15 -20.44 1.37
C ILE A 138 -7.55 -19.06 0.83
N ASN A 139 -7.40 -18.01 1.63
CA ASN A 139 -7.74 -16.64 1.21
C ASN A 139 -6.86 -16.15 0.06
N TRP A 140 -5.60 -16.54 0.05
CA TRP A 140 -4.64 -16.01 -0.93
C TRP A 140 -4.62 -16.80 -2.23
N ILE A 141 -4.52 -18.13 -2.15
CA ILE A 141 -4.35 -19.00 -3.32
C ILE A 141 -5.68 -19.62 -3.75
N ALA A 142 -6.36 -20.33 -2.83
CA ALA A 142 -7.52 -21.12 -3.18
C ALA A 142 -8.73 -20.28 -3.59
N ARG A 143 -8.88 -19.07 -3.05
CA ARG A 143 -10.00 -18.17 -3.37
C ARG A 143 -10.15 -17.91 -4.87
N SER A 144 -9.04 -17.76 -5.60
CA SER A 144 -9.06 -17.54 -7.04
C SER A 144 -9.45 -18.77 -7.86
N LEU A 145 -9.35 -19.95 -7.25
CA LEU A 145 -9.63 -21.25 -7.87
C LEU A 145 -11.01 -21.82 -7.48
N ILE A 146 -11.70 -21.23 -6.50
CA ILE A 146 -13.01 -21.69 -6.04
C ILE A 146 -14.09 -21.26 -7.06
N PRO A 147 -14.79 -22.20 -7.72
CA PRO A 147 -15.80 -21.89 -8.71
C PRO A 147 -17.16 -21.51 -8.10
N ILE A 148 -17.34 -21.67 -6.78
CA ILE A 148 -18.62 -21.49 -6.08
C ILE A 148 -18.70 -20.06 -5.55
N ASP A 149 -19.46 -19.19 -6.20
CA ASP A 149 -19.61 -17.78 -5.85
C ASP A 149 -20.03 -17.52 -4.41
N ARG A 150 -20.94 -18.34 -3.85
CA ARG A 150 -21.39 -18.19 -2.45
C ARG A 150 -20.23 -18.38 -1.45
N VAL A 151 -19.35 -19.37 -1.69
CA VAL A 151 -18.19 -19.63 -0.84
C VAL A 151 -17.18 -18.49 -0.98
N LYS A 152 -16.93 -18.07 -2.22
CA LYS A 152 -16.03 -16.95 -2.51
C LYS A 152 -16.49 -15.67 -1.84
N LYS A 153 -17.79 -15.30 -1.96
CA LYS A 153 -18.36 -14.13 -1.30
C LYS A 153 -18.20 -14.17 0.23
N LYS A 154 -18.36 -15.34 0.85
CA LYS A 154 -18.16 -15.51 2.30
C LYS A 154 -16.70 -15.33 2.70
N LEU A 155 -15.76 -15.90 1.92
CA LEU A 155 -14.32 -15.73 2.15
C LEU A 155 -13.90 -14.27 1.96
N ASP A 156 -14.44 -13.59 0.94
CA ASP A 156 -14.19 -12.18 0.68
C ASP A 156 -14.75 -11.30 1.81
N TYR A 157 -15.96 -11.58 2.28
CA TYR A 157 -16.61 -10.86 3.37
C TYR A 157 -15.74 -10.83 4.63
N ASP A 158 -15.23 -11.99 5.04
CA ASP A 158 -14.37 -12.11 6.19
C ASP A 158 -12.99 -11.49 5.95
N PHE A 159 -12.36 -11.86 4.84
CA PHE A 159 -10.98 -11.46 4.54
C PHE A 159 -10.84 -9.96 4.31
N GLU A 160 -11.78 -9.35 3.60
CA GLU A 160 -11.80 -7.92 3.27
C GLU A 160 -12.51 -7.09 4.36
N MET A 161 -12.68 -7.64 5.55
CA MET A 161 -13.31 -6.99 6.71
C MET A 161 -14.65 -6.30 6.36
N ARG A 162 -15.46 -6.88 5.45
CA ARG A 162 -16.73 -6.32 5.02
C ARG A 162 -17.81 -6.34 6.12
N PHE A 163 -17.48 -6.90 7.28
CA PHE A 163 -18.27 -6.80 8.51
C PHE A 163 -18.13 -5.43 9.21
N THR A 164 -17.24 -4.56 8.71
CA THR A 164 -17.13 -3.17 9.17
C THR A 164 -17.83 -2.22 8.21
N ASP A 165 -18.13 -1.00 8.67
CA ASP A 165 -18.80 0.02 7.86
C ASP A 165 -17.87 0.79 6.92
N TYR A 166 -16.54 0.64 7.07
CA TYR A 166 -15.53 1.42 6.36
C TYR A 166 -15.71 2.95 6.48
N ASN A 167 -16.42 3.43 7.50
CA ASN A 167 -16.64 4.85 7.77
C ASN A 167 -16.00 5.31 9.07
N SER A 168 -15.60 4.35 9.91
CA SER A 168 -14.93 4.60 11.19
C SER A 168 -13.43 4.36 11.10
N ILE A 169 -12.64 5.02 11.97
CA ILE A 169 -11.21 4.74 12.10
C ILE A 169 -11.06 3.32 12.66
N MET A 170 -10.24 2.51 11.99
CA MET A 170 -10.12 1.09 12.33
C MET A 170 -8.66 0.65 12.43
N GLU A 171 -8.38 -0.25 13.36
CA GLU A 171 -7.16 -1.04 13.33
C GLU A 171 -7.32 -2.18 12.31
N VAL A 172 -6.38 -2.30 11.38
CA VAL A 172 -6.44 -3.22 10.25
C VAL A 172 -5.09 -3.90 10.08
N PRO A 173 -4.98 -5.23 10.18
CA PRO A 173 -3.68 -5.89 10.20
C PRO A 173 -2.98 -5.95 8.84
N TYR A 174 -3.71 -5.74 7.75
CA TYR A 174 -3.17 -5.67 6.40
C TYR A 174 -3.85 -4.54 5.61
N LEU A 175 -3.08 -3.52 5.27
CA LEU A 175 -3.42 -2.37 4.44
C LEU A 175 -2.79 -2.53 3.06
N SER A 176 -3.52 -2.18 2.00
CA SER A 176 -3.01 -2.30 0.63
C SER A 176 -1.90 -1.30 0.33
N GLY A 177 -0.85 -1.78 -0.35
CA GLY A 177 0.28 -0.98 -0.82
C GLY A 177 -0.05 0.12 -1.84
N CYS A 178 -1.31 0.25 -2.28
CA CYS A 178 -1.67 1.29 -3.23
C CYS A 178 -1.54 2.71 -2.66
N PHE A 179 -1.73 2.87 -1.35
CA PHE A 179 -1.48 4.11 -0.61
C PHE A 179 -1.16 3.79 0.85
N LEU A 180 0.07 4.04 1.27
CA LEU A 180 0.49 3.88 2.67
C LEU A 180 1.20 5.14 3.15
N CYS A 181 0.89 5.60 4.36
CA CYS A 181 1.58 6.68 5.04
C CYS A 181 2.35 6.09 6.23
N ILE A 182 3.68 6.25 6.25
CA ILE A 182 4.57 5.62 7.21
C ILE A 182 5.50 6.69 7.81
N PRO A 183 5.59 6.83 9.15
CA PRO A 183 6.56 7.72 9.77
C PRO A 183 8.00 7.26 9.50
N ARG A 184 8.92 8.20 9.25
CA ARG A 184 10.34 7.91 9.00
C ARG A 184 10.95 7.02 10.09
N HIS A 185 10.70 7.33 11.37
CA HIS A 185 11.25 6.53 12.47
C HIS A 185 10.79 5.07 12.46
N VAL A 186 9.58 4.80 11.97
CA VAL A 186 9.07 3.42 11.81
C VAL A 186 9.82 2.70 10.69
N ILE A 187 10.09 3.39 9.57
CA ILE A 187 10.89 2.84 8.48
C ILE A 187 12.30 2.51 8.97
N THR A 188 12.93 3.44 9.69
CA THR A 188 14.29 3.24 10.22
C THR A 188 14.35 2.09 11.22
N GLU A 189 13.31 1.91 12.04
CA GLU A 189 13.29 0.90 13.08
C GLU A 189 12.87 -0.50 12.62
N ILE A 190 11.82 -0.56 11.80
CA ILE A 190 11.21 -1.84 11.35
C ILE A 190 11.84 -2.34 10.05
N GLY A 191 12.43 -1.42 9.28
CA GLY A 191 12.96 -1.66 7.96
C GLY A 191 11.94 -1.46 6.84
N VAL A 192 12.42 -1.68 5.64
CA VAL A 192 11.73 -1.43 4.37
C VAL A 192 11.00 -2.68 3.84
N PHE A 193 10.50 -2.68 2.63
CA PHE A 193 9.89 -3.86 2.00
C PHE A 193 10.87 -5.03 1.91
N ASP A 194 10.35 -6.27 2.02
CA ASP A 194 11.13 -7.49 1.80
C ASP A 194 11.27 -7.76 0.29
N GLU A 195 12.48 -7.64 -0.23
CA GLU A 195 12.78 -7.80 -1.66
C GLU A 195 12.72 -9.25 -2.16
N GLY A 196 12.60 -10.22 -1.27
CA GLY A 196 12.26 -11.59 -1.64
C GLY A 196 10.86 -11.70 -2.26
N ILE A 197 10.03 -10.67 -2.11
CA ILE A 197 8.70 -10.56 -2.72
C ILE A 197 8.76 -9.54 -3.86
N PHE A 198 8.71 -10.03 -5.09
CA PHE A 198 8.77 -9.16 -6.27
C PHE A 198 7.55 -8.22 -6.38
N MET A 199 6.35 -8.74 -6.14
CA MET A 199 5.07 -8.03 -6.18
C MET A 199 3.95 -8.89 -5.60
N TYR A 200 2.95 -8.27 -4.97
CA TYR A 200 1.82 -8.90 -4.27
C TYR A 200 2.20 -9.57 -2.95
N GLY A 201 2.05 -8.85 -1.85
CA GLY A 201 2.23 -9.36 -0.48
C GLY A 201 3.41 -8.77 0.26
N GLU A 202 4.23 -7.95 -0.39
CA GLU A 202 5.24 -7.11 0.24
C GLU A 202 4.62 -6.11 1.23
N ASP A 203 3.44 -5.59 0.90
CA ASP A 203 2.61 -4.75 1.76
C ASP A 203 2.06 -5.52 2.96
N THR A 204 1.63 -6.76 2.76
CA THR A 204 1.18 -7.65 3.84
C THR A 204 2.31 -7.95 4.82
N ASP A 205 3.52 -8.24 4.31
CA ASP A 205 4.71 -8.49 5.11
C ASP A 205 5.09 -7.25 5.92
N LEU A 206 5.13 -6.09 5.28
CA LEU A 206 5.48 -4.83 5.93
C LEU A 206 4.46 -4.46 7.02
N CYS A 207 3.17 -4.52 6.71
CA CYS A 207 2.10 -4.28 7.70
C CYS A 207 2.22 -5.22 8.91
N ARG A 208 2.51 -6.51 8.67
CA ARG A 208 2.67 -7.48 9.73
C ARG A 208 3.88 -7.20 10.62
N ARG A 209 5.02 -6.80 10.04
CA ARG A 209 6.23 -6.40 10.80
C ARG A 209 5.97 -5.15 11.63
N ILE A 210 5.36 -4.13 11.04
CA ILE A 210 5.00 -2.89 11.73
C ILE A 210 4.00 -3.18 12.86
N GLY A 211 2.97 -4.01 12.59
CA GLY A 211 1.91 -4.37 13.53
C GLY A 211 2.36 -5.11 14.79
N ARG A 212 3.62 -5.58 14.85
CA ARG A 212 4.21 -6.15 16.06
C ARG A 212 4.57 -5.10 17.13
N LYS A 213 4.78 -3.86 16.71
CA LYS A 213 5.24 -2.78 17.58
C LYS A 213 4.35 -1.54 17.56
N TYR A 214 3.71 -1.28 16.43
CA TYR A 214 2.88 -0.11 16.19
C TYR A 214 1.48 -0.53 15.73
N LYS A 215 0.50 0.40 15.84
CA LYS A 215 -0.81 0.20 15.24
C LYS A 215 -0.76 0.38 13.72
N THR A 216 -1.53 -0.43 13.01
CA THR A 216 -1.77 -0.31 11.58
C THR A 216 -3.21 0.17 11.39
N MET A 217 -3.41 1.36 10.82
CA MET A 217 -4.69 2.07 10.90
C MET A 217 -5.29 2.41 9.55
N PHE A 218 -6.60 2.26 9.44
CA PHE A 218 -7.40 2.80 8.37
C PHE A 218 -8.04 4.12 8.82
N TYR A 219 -7.90 5.18 8.01
CA TYR A 219 -8.38 6.52 8.30
C TYR A 219 -9.36 7.03 7.24
N PRO A 220 -10.68 6.85 7.39
CA PRO A 220 -11.66 7.15 6.36
C PRO A 220 -11.98 8.64 6.16
N LYS A 221 -11.50 9.54 7.05
CA LYS A 221 -11.68 10.98 6.90
C LYS A 221 -10.76 11.60 5.83
N ALA A 222 -9.78 10.83 5.34
CA ALA A 222 -9.06 11.08 4.11
C ALA A 222 -9.44 10.00 3.10
N PHE A 223 -9.63 10.37 1.83
CA PHE A 223 -9.96 9.41 0.79
C PHE A 223 -9.17 9.70 -0.49
N VAL A 224 -8.99 8.66 -1.29
CA VAL A 224 -8.29 8.68 -2.56
C VAL A 224 -9.05 7.87 -3.60
N TYR A 225 -8.88 8.20 -4.88
CA TYR A 225 -9.39 7.44 -6.01
C TYR A 225 -8.28 6.57 -6.58
N HIS A 226 -8.56 5.30 -6.84
CA HIS A 226 -7.62 4.35 -7.38
C HIS A 226 -8.18 3.76 -8.68
N HIS A 227 -7.54 4.05 -9.79
CA HIS A 227 -7.94 3.61 -11.14
C HIS A 227 -7.58 2.14 -11.41
N PHE A 228 -7.83 1.27 -10.43
CA PHE A 228 -7.42 -0.11 -10.42
C PHE A 228 -7.81 -0.87 -11.69
N ARG A 229 -6.83 -1.33 -12.45
CA ARG A 229 -7.01 -2.22 -13.59
C ARG A 229 -6.83 -3.66 -13.13
N LYS A 230 -7.92 -4.46 -13.11
CA LYS A 230 -7.87 -5.90 -12.78
C LYS A 230 -7.01 -6.67 -13.77
N GLY A 231 -5.68 -6.62 -13.64
CA GLY A 231 -4.72 -7.27 -14.55
C GLY A 231 -4.37 -8.71 -14.17
N SER A 232 -4.35 -9.05 -12.88
CA SER A 232 -3.82 -10.34 -12.38
C SER A 232 -4.63 -11.57 -12.78
N HIS A 233 -5.95 -11.46 -12.97
CA HIS A 233 -6.80 -12.62 -13.30
C HIS A 233 -6.76 -13.04 -14.77
N LYS A 234 -6.20 -12.23 -15.67
CA LYS A 234 -6.15 -12.50 -17.12
C LYS A 234 -4.74 -12.78 -17.66
N ASN A 235 -3.71 -12.67 -16.82
CA ASN A 235 -2.31 -12.80 -17.22
C ASN A 235 -1.60 -13.89 -16.44
N LEU A 236 -1.26 -15.00 -17.10
CA LEU A 236 -0.54 -16.15 -16.50
C LEU A 236 0.78 -15.76 -15.84
N ARG A 237 1.49 -14.75 -16.36
CA ARG A 237 2.74 -14.25 -15.76
C ARG A 237 2.46 -13.60 -14.40
N LEU A 238 1.45 -12.75 -14.30
CA LEU A 238 1.05 -12.11 -13.05
C LEU A 238 0.52 -13.14 -12.04
N PHE A 239 -0.21 -14.15 -12.49
CA PHE A 239 -0.65 -15.24 -11.64
C PHE A 239 0.55 -16.03 -11.05
N LYS A 240 1.57 -16.36 -11.86
CA LYS A 240 2.79 -17.02 -11.38
C LYS A 240 3.53 -16.16 -10.34
N ILE A 241 3.61 -14.84 -10.53
CA ILE A 241 4.21 -13.91 -9.57
C ILE A 241 3.42 -13.94 -8.25
N HIS A 242 2.08 -13.88 -8.33
CA HIS A 242 1.21 -13.93 -7.15
C HIS A 242 1.37 -15.22 -6.35
N VAL A 243 1.47 -16.38 -7.03
CA VAL A 243 1.70 -17.68 -6.38
C VAL A 243 3.09 -17.74 -5.75
N LYS A 244 4.13 -17.27 -6.44
CA LYS A 244 5.50 -17.22 -5.87
C LYS A 244 5.55 -16.33 -4.61
N ALA A 245 4.91 -15.17 -4.65
CA ALA A 245 4.81 -14.28 -3.49
C ALA A 245 4.09 -14.95 -2.31
N ALA A 246 2.99 -15.65 -2.57
CA ALA A 246 2.28 -16.40 -1.55
C ALA A 246 3.15 -17.52 -0.93
N ILE A 247 3.87 -18.29 -1.75
CA ILE A 247 4.80 -19.33 -1.28
C ILE A 247 5.88 -18.70 -0.40
N TYR A 248 6.50 -17.61 -0.84
CA TYR A 248 7.53 -16.91 -0.06
C TYR A 248 6.98 -16.42 1.28
N TYR A 249 5.83 -15.75 1.26
CA TYR A 249 5.17 -15.24 2.47
C TYR A 249 4.85 -16.36 3.46
N PHE A 250 4.24 -17.45 3.01
CA PHE A 250 3.87 -18.55 3.90
C PHE A 250 5.07 -19.36 4.37
N ASN A 251 6.16 -19.47 3.60
CA ASN A 251 7.42 -20.04 4.07
C ASN A 251 8.05 -19.19 5.20
N LYS A 252 7.95 -17.87 5.11
CA LYS A 252 8.45 -16.94 6.14
C LYS A 252 7.59 -16.95 7.40
N TRP A 253 6.26 -16.98 7.25
CA TRP A 253 5.32 -16.71 8.34
C TRP A 253 4.55 -17.96 8.83
N GLY A 254 4.59 -19.03 8.13
CA GLY A 254 3.86 -20.28 8.40
C GLY A 254 2.61 -20.45 7.55
N TRP A 255 2.44 -21.69 7.06
CA TRP A 255 1.32 -22.08 6.20
C TRP A 255 0.03 -22.25 6.99
N PHE A 256 -0.05 -23.28 7.83
CA PHE A 256 -1.28 -23.66 8.52
C PHE A 256 -1.20 -23.34 10.03
N TYR A 257 -0.02 -23.48 10.63
CA TYR A 257 0.22 -23.29 12.06
C TYR A 257 0.85 -21.93 12.37
N ASP A 258 0.17 -20.86 11.99
CA ASP A 258 0.57 -19.48 12.31
C ASP A 258 -0.29 -18.95 13.47
N THR A 259 0.21 -19.15 14.69
CA THR A 259 -0.50 -18.76 15.92
C THR A 259 -0.62 -17.25 16.06
N GLU A 260 0.38 -16.49 15.59
CA GLU A 260 0.37 -15.03 15.60
C GLU A 260 -0.74 -14.49 14.68
N ARG A 261 -0.82 -14.97 13.43
CA ARG A 261 -1.91 -14.63 12.50
C ARG A 261 -3.28 -14.90 13.12
N ARG A 262 -3.46 -16.08 13.74
CA ARG A 262 -4.73 -16.46 14.36
C ARG A 262 -5.09 -15.51 15.50
N LYS A 263 -4.13 -15.19 16.37
CA LYS A 263 -4.35 -14.24 17.48
C LYS A 263 -4.72 -12.85 16.99
N ILE A 264 -3.97 -12.32 16.01
CA ILE A 264 -4.22 -11.01 15.42
C ILE A 264 -5.61 -10.97 14.77
N ASN A 265 -5.92 -11.91 13.88
CA ASN A 265 -7.20 -11.92 13.18
C ASN A 265 -8.40 -12.08 14.12
N ASN A 266 -8.30 -12.92 15.16
CA ASN A 266 -9.36 -13.09 16.15
C ASN A 266 -9.55 -11.82 16.99
N ARG A 267 -8.47 -11.17 17.43
CA ARG A 267 -8.53 -9.89 18.14
C ARG A 267 -9.21 -8.82 17.29
N ILE A 268 -8.81 -8.67 16.04
CA ILE A 268 -9.41 -7.68 15.14
C ILE A 268 -10.91 -7.97 14.92
N LYS A 269 -11.28 -9.22 14.67
CA LYS A 269 -12.70 -9.60 14.54
C LYS A 269 -13.48 -9.26 15.80
N SER A 270 -12.95 -9.51 16.99
CA SER A 270 -13.65 -9.23 18.25
C SER A 270 -13.85 -7.73 18.53
N LEU A 271 -13.08 -6.84 17.91
CA LEU A 271 -13.25 -5.39 18.02
C LEU A 271 -14.45 -4.87 17.23
N TYR A 272 -14.84 -5.55 16.14
CA TYR A 272 -15.79 -5.01 15.17
C TYR A 272 -17.01 -5.91 14.93
N ILE A 273 -16.96 -7.18 15.31
CA ILE A 273 -18.13 -8.06 15.25
C ILE A 273 -18.76 -8.07 16.66
N THR A 274 -19.78 -7.23 16.87
CA THR A 274 -20.63 -7.31 18.05
C THR A 274 -21.35 -8.66 18.04
N LYS A 275 -21.32 -9.39 19.14
CA LYS A 275 -22.04 -10.67 19.33
C LYS A 275 -23.55 -10.47 19.24
#